data_fd00d74eb7f51f132dc2200709c3e96c
#
_entry.id   fd00d74eb7f51f132dc2200709c3e96c
#
_cell.length_a   1.000
_cell.length_b   1.000
_cell.length_c   1.000
_cell.angle_alpha   90.00
_cell.angle_beta   90.00
_cell.angle_gamma   90.00
#
_symmetry.space_group_name_H-M   'P 1'
#
loop_
_entity.id
_entity.type
_entity.pdbx_description
1 polymer ?
#
loop_
_entity_poly.entity_id
_entity_poly.type
_entity_poly.pdbx_seq_one_letter_code
_entity_poly.pdbx_strand_id
1 'polypeptide(L)'
;MEIVLQEWGDGVAFTGGGIVQRLRKRYFAAFPLQIQMAAHSLAIPVVALPHGHAMKMTSIGSLHALEVARQNSGKLPFKSRESFSAYVVAHQSDKDFLIQRSDMSGKNVEVWGSARFSPQWIEKLYESCKPFVGDSKGQLNVLFFLPKWNNFIDRAKTLDLLTALGRLNHLELWIREHPRKNESSLSDDEWFRLCMLPAVRRVDSTVDSVRLIKGCHLLIEIESSIAIDAVMLGKPVIMPRYLQDQSVISRLDSSESILRTVNCEETVRAVTPDLKLPTYSQTFLENVAAQRSSDTTEFYDRRLIGLARKTTDKNLMA
;
A
#
# COMPACT_ATOMS: atom_id res chain seq x y z
N MET A 1 -30.50 -7.28 9.14
CA MET A 1 -29.82 -6.80 7.92
C MET A 1 -28.40 -7.28 8.01
N GLU A 2 -27.94 -8.13 7.08
CA GLU A 2 -26.65 -8.78 7.12
C GLU A 2 -25.85 -8.46 5.86
N ILE A 3 -24.53 -8.25 6.00
CA ILE A 3 -23.58 -8.05 4.92
C ILE A 3 -22.30 -8.76 5.30
N VAL A 4 -21.68 -9.47 4.35
CA VAL A 4 -20.34 -10.00 4.50
C VAL A 4 -19.37 -9.00 3.87
N LEU A 5 -18.42 -8.50 4.67
CA LEU A 5 -17.30 -7.71 4.20
C LEU A 5 -16.08 -8.63 4.07
N GLN A 6 -15.47 -8.61 2.92
CA GLN A 6 -14.27 -9.38 2.65
C GLN A 6 -13.17 -8.44 2.16
N GLU A 7 -12.02 -8.47 2.83
CA GLU A 7 -10.83 -7.78 2.36
C GLU A 7 -10.24 -8.53 1.17
N TRP A 8 -10.04 -7.83 0.06
CA TRP A 8 -9.28 -8.37 -1.06
C TRP A 8 -7.88 -7.77 -1.05
N GLY A 9 -6.89 -8.62 -0.99
CA GLY A 9 -5.49 -8.21 -1.20
C GLY A 9 -5.10 -8.40 -2.67
N ASP A 10 -3.99 -7.81 -3.08
CA ASP A 10 -3.33 -8.10 -4.36
C ASP A 10 -2.82 -9.56 -4.45
N GLY A 11 -3.39 -10.38 -3.61
CA GLY A 11 -3.04 -11.77 -3.40
C GLY A 11 -3.41 -12.70 -4.53
N VAL A 12 -2.89 -12.42 -5.72
CA VAL A 12 -2.42 -13.49 -6.58
C VAL A 12 -1.08 -13.93 -6.02
N ALA A 13 -1.09 -14.54 -4.84
CA ALA A 13 0.07 -15.20 -4.28
C ALA A 13 0.31 -16.52 -5.05
N PHE A 14 0.78 -16.41 -6.26
CA PHE A 14 1.39 -17.49 -6.99
C PHE A 14 2.89 -17.53 -6.65
N THR A 15 3.23 -18.24 -5.59
CA THR A 15 4.61 -18.62 -5.38
C THR A 15 4.79 -20.03 -5.93
N GLY A 16 5.66 -20.21 -6.90
CA GLY A 16 6.14 -21.53 -7.28
C GLY A 16 6.87 -22.17 -6.09
N GLY A 17 6.62 -23.47 -5.86
CA GLY A 17 7.36 -24.24 -4.84
C GLY A 17 6.50 -25.33 -4.22
N GLY A 18 6.98 -26.48 -3.98
CA GLY A 18 6.62 -27.68 -3.31
C GLY A 18 5.15 -28.00 -2.92
N ILE A 19 4.87 -29.26 -2.74
CA ILE A 19 3.53 -29.82 -2.39
C ILE A 19 2.92 -29.15 -1.14
N VAL A 20 3.73 -28.81 -0.13
CA VAL A 20 3.27 -28.20 1.12
C VAL A 20 2.78 -26.75 0.90
N GLN A 21 3.43 -26.00 0.01
CA GLN A 21 2.98 -24.65 -0.36
C GLN A 21 1.69 -24.70 -1.21
N ARG A 22 1.51 -25.73 -2.06
CA ARG A 22 0.26 -25.94 -2.81
C ARG A 22 -0.92 -26.25 -1.90
N LEU A 23 -0.71 -27.02 -0.83
CA LEU A 23 -1.74 -27.34 0.15
C LEU A 23 -2.12 -26.11 0.99
N ARG A 24 -1.13 -25.33 1.49
CA ARG A 24 -1.38 -24.05 2.17
C ARG A 24 -2.17 -23.09 1.29
N LYS A 25 -1.82 -22.94 0.02
CA LYS A 25 -2.54 -22.10 -0.94
C LYS A 25 -3.98 -22.57 -1.19
N ARG A 26 -4.23 -23.86 -1.32
CA ARG A 26 -5.59 -24.39 -1.47
C ARG A 26 -6.47 -24.09 -0.27
N TYR A 27 -5.98 -24.24 0.95
CA TYR A 27 -6.76 -23.97 2.16
C TYR A 27 -7.02 -22.49 2.38
N PHE A 28 -6.03 -21.62 2.17
CA PHE A 28 -6.21 -20.16 2.34
C PHE A 28 -7.02 -19.50 1.21
N ALA A 29 -7.01 -20.03 -0.01
CA ALA A 29 -7.87 -19.56 -1.09
C ALA A 29 -9.29 -20.15 -1.03
N ALA A 30 -9.46 -21.32 -0.44
CA ALA A 30 -10.75 -21.99 -0.36
C ALA A 30 -11.69 -21.32 0.67
N PHE A 31 -11.15 -20.85 1.80
CA PHE A 31 -11.96 -20.28 2.88
C PHE A 31 -12.73 -19.00 2.45
N PRO A 32 -12.13 -17.99 1.81
CA PRO A 32 -12.87 -16.85 1.27
C PRO A 32 -13.96 -17.25 0.27
N LEU A 33 -13.69 -18.23 -0.58
CA LEU A 33 -14.66 -18.73 -1.54
C LEU A 33 -15.83 -19.44 -0.86
N GLN A 34 -15.56 -20.24 0.18
CA GLN A 34 -16.60 -20.91 0.97
C GLN A 34 -17.51 -19.91 1.67
N ILE A 35 -16.95 -18.84 2.23
CA ILE A 35 -17.74 -17.75 2.83
C ILE A 35 -18.64 -17.10 1.78
N GLN A 36 -18.11 -16.80 0.60
CA GLN A 36 -18.90 -16.24 -0.49
C GLN A 36 -20.05 -17.18 -0.90
N MET A 37 -19.75 -18.47 -1.08
CA MET A 37 -20.77 -19.46 -1.44
C MET A 37 -21.86 -19.57 -0.36
N ALA A 38 -21.50 -19.60 0.91
CA ALA A 38 -22.45 -19.64 2.02
C ALA A 38 -23.30 -18.35 2.08
N ALA A 39 -22.68 -17.18 1.93
CA ALA A 39 -23.39 -15.91 1.88
C ALA A 39 -24.38 -15.85 0.69
N HIS A 40 -23.93 -16.30 -0.48
CA HIS A 40 -24.79 -16.35 -1.67
C HIS A 40 -25.98 -17.31 -1.50
N SER A 41 -25.77 -18.48 -0.86
CA SER A 41 -26.87 -19.44 -0.60
C SER A 41 -27.91 -18.89 0.38
N LEU A 42 -27.50 -17.95 1.25
CA LEU A 42 -28.37 -17.26 2.19
C LEU A 42 -28.88 -15.89 1.65
N ALA A 43 -28.58 -15.60 0.38
CA ALA A 43 -28.87 -14.32 -0.26
C ALA A 43 -28.33 -13.09 0.53
N ILE A 44 -27.16 -13.27 1.18
CA ILE A 44 -26.45 -12.20 1.88
C ILE A 44 -25.48 -11.55 0.90
N PRO A 45 -25.50 -10.21 0.72
CA PRO A 45 -24.56 -9.54 -0.18
C PRO A 45 -23.13 -9.61 0.34
N VAL A 46 -22.18 -9.90 -0.55
CA VAL A 46 -20.74 -9.92 -0.25
C VAL A 46 -20.06 -8.74 -0.92
N VAL A 47 -19.41 -7.90 -0.13
CA VAL A 47 -18.72 -6.71 -0.61
C VAL A 47 -17.22 -6.90 -0.44
N ALA A 48 -16.48 -6.79 -1.54
CA ALA A 48 -15.02 -6.80 -1.51
C ALA A 48 -14.48 -5.40 -1.24
N LEU A 49 -13.74 -5.22 -0.15
CA LEU A 49 -13.07 -3.97 0.21
C LEU A 49 -11.59 -4.00 -0.16
N PRO A 50 -10.97 -2.88 -0.53
CA PRO A 50 -9.55 -2.83 -0.85
C PRO A 50 -8.69 -3.09 0.39
N HIS A 51 -7.74 -4.03 0.27
CA HIS A 51 -6.75 -4.32 1.32
C HIS A 51 -5.74 -3.18 1.52
N GLY A 52 -5.46 -2.44 0.46
CA GLY A 52 -4.49 -1.35 0.45
C GLY A 52 -4.92 -0.27 -0.55
N HIS A 53 -4.00 0.59 -0.86
CA HIS A 53 -4.21 1.67 -1.81
C HIS A 53 -3.36 1.43 -3.06
N ALA A 54 -4.00 1.45 -4.23
CA ALA A 54 -3.28 1.31 -5.49
C ALA A 54 -2.50 2.61 -5.76
N MET A 55 -1.18 2.52 -5.68
CA MET A 55 -0.30 3.68 -5.92
C MET A 55 -0.02 3.88 -7.40
N LYS A 56 0.01 2.81 -8.19
CA LYS A 56 0.27 2.86 -9.63
C LYS A 56 -0.99 3.16 -10.42
N MET A 57 -0.89 4.13 -11.33
CA MET A 57 -2.04 4.58 -12.11
C MET A 57 -2.17 3.87 -13.46
N THR A 58 -1.06 3.52 -14.10
CA THR A 58 -1.05 3.11 -15.51
C THR A 58 -0.41 1.76 -15.77
N SER A 59 0.34 1.21 -14.83
CA SER A 59 1.09 -0.03 -15.02
C SER A 59 0.59 -1.18 -14.15
N ILE A 60 0.71 -2.39 -14.67
CA ILE A 60 0.53 -3.60 -13.85
C ILE A 60 1.58 -3.58 -12.74
N GLY A 61 1.11 -3.73 -11.49
CA GLY A 61 1.83 -3.38 -10.27
C GLY A 61 3.14 -4.12 -9.99
N SER A 62 3.45 -5.23 -10.69
CA SER A 62 4.69 -5.98 -10.47
C SER A 62 5.07 -6.83 -11.67
N LEU A 63 6.34 -7.22 -11.77
CA LEU A 63 6.85 -8.13 -12.78
C LEU A 63 6.07 -9.46 -12.79
N HIS A 64 5.69 -9.97 -11.61
CA HIS A 64 4.88 -11.16 -11.51
C HIS A 64 3.48 -11.00 -12.13
N ALA A 65 2.80 -9.90 -11.84
CA ALA A 65 1.48 -9.60 -12.42
C ALA A 65 1.57 -9.39 -13.94
N LEU A 66 2.66 -8.82 -14.45
CA LEU A 66 2.92 -8.73 -15.89
C LEU A 66 3.05 -10.11 -16.53
N GLU A 67 3.77 -11.03 -15.90
CA GLU A 67 3.93 -12.38 -16.41
C GLU A 67 2.59 -13.14 -16.41
N VAL A 68 1.79 -13.00 -15.34
CA VAL A 68 0.43 -13.57 -15.28
C VAL A 68 -0.45 -13.01 -16.39
N ALA A 69 -0.42 -11.71 -16.64
CA ALA A 69 -1.19 -11.08 -17.71
C ALA A 69 -0.74 -11.58 -19.08
N ARG A 70 0.58 -11.73 -19.30
CA ARG A 70 1.14 -12.26 -20.56
C ARG A 70 0.65 -13.69 -20.83
N GLN A 71 0.58 -14.53 -19.80
CA GLN A 71 0.05 -15.90 -19.90
C GLN A 71 -1.47 -15.94 -20.12
N ASN A 72 -2.18 -14.85 -19.85
CA ASN A 72 -3.63 -14.72 -19.97
C ASN A 72 -4.02 -13.67 -21.04
N SER A 73 -3.46 -13.78 -22.24
CA SER A 73 -3.77 -12.92 -23.40
C SER A 73 -3.62 -11.41 -23.12
N GLY A 74 -2.68 -11.03 -22.26
CA GLY A 74 -2.39 -9.64 -21.90
C GLY A 74 -3.29 -9.07 -20.81
N LYS A 75 -4.20 -9.86 -20.24
CA LYS A 75 -5.14 -9.44 -19.20
C LYS A 75 -4.90 -10.14 -17.87
N LEU A 76 -5.19 -9.46 -16.77
CA LEU A 76 -5.20 -10.07 -15.44
C LEU A 76 -6.43 -10.96 -15.27
N PRO A 77 -6.31 -12.20 -14.76
CA PRO A 77 -7.43 -13.15 -14.63
C PRO A 77 -8.28 -12.84 -13.38
N PHE A 78 -9.06 -11.78 -13.41
CA PHE A 78 -9.85 -11.29 -12.28
C PHE A 78 -11.36 -11.55 -12.41
N LYS A 79 -11.79 -12.28 -13.44
CA LYS A 79 -13.22 -12.56 -13.70
C LYS A 79 -13.95 -13.15 -12.49
N SER A 80 -13.28 -13.98 -11.68
CA SER A 80 -13.88 -14.55 -10.47
C SER A 80 -14.33 -13.50 -9.45
N ARG A 81 -13.76 -12.28 -9.50
CA ARG A 81 -14.13 -11.16 -8.64
C ARG A 81 -15.50 -10.57 -8.99
N GLU A 82 -16.08 -10.94 -10.11
CA GLU A 82 -17.44 -10.55 -10.47
C GLU A 82 -18.53 -11.27 -9.65
N SER A 83 -18.14 -12.26 -8.85
CA SER A 83 -19.03 -12.91 -7.88
C SER A 83 -19.40 -12.02 -6.68
N PHE A 84 -18.64 -10.95 -6.41
CA PHE A 84 -19.00 -10.00 -5.36
C PHE A 84 -20.23 -9.18 -5.76
N SER A 85 -21.08 -8.86 -4.79
CA SER A 85 -22.22 -7.94 -4.98
C SER A 85 -21.72 -6.52 -5.28
N ALA A 86 -20.59 -6.12 -4.69
CA ALA A 86 -19.83 -4.94 -5.05
C ALA A 86 -18.32 -5.22 -4.86
N TYR A 87 -17.53 -4.85 -5.85
CA TYR A 87 -16.08 -4.86 -5.79
C TYR A 87 -15.59 -3.42 -5.71
N VAL A 88 -15.19 -3.03 -4.50
CA VAL A 88 -14.90 -1.63 -4.18
C VAL A 88 -13.47 -1.28 -4.55
N VAL A 89 -13.31 -0.14 -5.21
CA VAL A 89 -12.02 0.49 -5.49
C VAL A 89 -11.99 1.92 -4.98
N ALA A 90 -10.78 2.45 -4.77
CA ALA A 90 -10.63 3.78 -4.21
C ALA A 90 -10.87 4.89 -5.24
N HIS A 91 -10.30 4.78 -6.44
CA HIS A 91 -10.34 5.81 -7.46
C HIS A 91 -11.06 5.34 -8.74
N GLN A 92 -11.56 6.31 -9.52
CA GLN A 92 -12.11 6.02 -10.86
C GLN A 92 -11.05 5.39 -11.76
N SER A 93 -9.81 5.87 -11.70
CA SER A 93 -8.70 5.30 -12.48
C SER A 93 -8.38 3.84 -12.12
N ASP A 94 -8.65 3.39 -10.89
CA ASP A 94 -8.53 1.98 -10.52
C ASP A 94 -9.60 1.14 -11.20
N LYS A 95 -10.83 1.65 -11.28
CA LYS A 95 -11.91 1.02 -12.03
C LYS A 95 -11.57 0.93 -13.51
N ASP A 96 -11.13 2.02 -14.10
CA ASP A 96 -10.75 2.08 -15.51
C ASP A 96 -9.59 1.13 -15.82
N PHE A 97 -8.58 1.09 -14.94
CA PHE A 97 -7.48 0.14 -15.04
C PHE A 97 -7.95 -1.32 -14.99
N LEU A 98 -8.83 -1.67 -14.05
CA LEU A 98 -9.37 -3.03 -13.94
C LEU A 98 -10.12 -3.43 -15.21
N ILE A 99 -10.97 -2.57 -15.74
CA ILE A 99 -11.74 -2.83 -16.98
C ILE A 99 -10.79 -3.00 -18.18
N GLN A 100 -9.75 -2.17 -18.28
CA GLN A 100 -8.82 -2.21 -19.41
C GLN A 100 -7.82 -3.37 -19.32
N ARG A 101 -7.32 -3.68 -18.12
CA ARG A 101 -6.18 -4.57 -17.89
C ARG A 101 -6.55 -5.94 -17.30
N SER A 102 -7.83 -6.20 -17.05
CA SER A 102 -8.29 -7.51 -16.60
C SER A 102 -9.39 -8.06 -17.49
N ASP A 103 -9.83 -9.29 -17.21
CA ASP A 103 -10.96 -9.95 -17.85
C ASP A 103 -12.30 -9.66 -17.17
N MET A 104 -12.35 -8.66 -16.27
CA MET A 104 -13.58 -8.20 -15.63
C MET A 104 -14.41 -7.30 -16.58
N SER A 105 -15.74 -7.46 -16.53
CA SER A 105 -16.67 -6.57 -17.24
C SER A 105 -16.82 -5.18 -16.57
N GLY A 106 -16.46 -5.08 -15.30
CA GLY A 106 -16.60 -3.86 -14.51
C GLY A 106 -18.01 -3.59 -13.99
N LYS A 107 -18.99 -4.47 -14.25
CA LYS A 107 -20.40 -4.27 -13.89
C LYS A 107 -20.63 -4.06 -12.38
N ASN A 108 -19.88 -4.77 -11.54
CA ASN A 108 -19.94 -4.70 -10.08
C ASN A 108 -18.80 -3.90 -9.44
N VAL A 109 -17.93 -3.28 -10.24
CA VAL A 109 -16.86 -2.44 -9.73
C VAL A 109 -17.40 -1.06 -9.38
N GLU A 110 -17.30 -0.70 -8.10
CA GLU A 110 -17.79 0.57 -7.58
C GLU A 110 -16.65 1.41 -6.98
N VAL A 111 -16.71 2.72 -7.19
CA VAL A 111 -15.74 3.69 -6.66
C VAL A 111 -16.31 4.31 -5.39
N TRP A 112 -15.77 3.91 -4.22
CA TRP A 112 -16.25 4.40 -2.93
C TRP A 112 -15.27 5.33 -2.22
N GLY A 113 -14.05 5.49 -2.73
CA GLY A 113 -12.97 6.17 -2.03
C GLY A 113 -12.25 5.23 -1.05
N SER A 114 -11.48 5.79 -0.15
CA SER A 114 -10.72 5.03 0.85
C SER A 114 -11.10 5.45 2.28
N ALA A 115 -11.85 4.62 2.99
CA ALA A 115 -12.13 4.87 4.41
C ALA A 115 -10.86 4.80 5.28
N ARG A 116 -9.84 4.04 4.84
CA ARG A 116 -8.57 3.87 5.57
C ARG A 116 -7.80 5.18 5.76
N PHE A 117 -7.90 6.10 4.81
CA PHE A 117 -7.19 7.37 4.86
C PHE A 117 -8.10 8.55 5.25
N SER A 118 -9.23 8.30 5.93
CA SER A 118 -9.99 9.41 6.51
C SER A 118 -9.16 10.08 7.61
N PRO A 119 -9.14 11.42 7.67
CA PRO A 119 -8.39 12.14 8.71
C PRO A 119 -8.72 11.66 10.12
N GLN A 120 -10.00 11.46 10.42
CA GLN A 120 -10.48 11.00 11.72
C GLN A 120 -9.95 9.60 12.08
N TRP A 121 -9.84 8.70 11.09
CA TRP A 121 -9.29 7.37 11.30
C TRP A 121 -7.78 7.42 11.55
N ILE A 122 -7.05 8.19 10.75
CA ILE A 122 -5.60 8.36 10.90
C ILE A 122 -5.28 8.95 12.27
N GLU A 123 -5.96 10.03 12.68
CA GLU A 123 -5.79 10.65 13.99
C GLU A 123 -5.98 9.62 15.11
N LYS A 124 -7.12 8.91 15.11
CA LYS A 124 -7.46 7.91 16.12
C LYS A 124 -6.47 6.75 16.19
N LEU A 125 -6.03 6.26 15.02
CA LEU A 125 -5.04 5.19 14.92
C LEU A 125 -3.70 5.62 15.54
N TYR A 126 -3.27 6.84 15.27
CA TYR A 126 -1.98 7.34 15.74
C TYR A 126 -2.01 7.83 17.18
N GLU A 127 -3.11 8.38 17.67
CA GLU A 127 -3.28 8.73 19.08
C GLU A 127 -3.08 7.54 20.01
N SER A 128 -3.63 6.39 19.63
CA SER A 128 -3.55 5.15 20.42
C SER A 128 -2.17 4.50 20.45
N CYS A 129 -1.26 4.91 19.56
CA CYS A 129 0.05 4.29 19.40
C CYS A 129 1.18 5.07 20.09
N LYS A 130 2.05 4.38 20.83
CA LYS A 130 3.30 4.97 21.34
C LYS A 130 4.33 5.05 20.21
N PRO A 131 5.06 6.17 20.04
CA PRO A 131 6.10 6.27 19.04
C PRO A 131 7.21 5.24 19.29
N PHE A 132 7.83 4.78 18.23
CA PHE A 132 9.11 4.08 18.33
C PHE A 132 10.19 5.08 18.73
N VAL A 133 11.10 4.67 19.59
CA VAL A 133 12.18 5.53 20.10
C VAL A 133 13.50 4.98 19.60
N GLY A 134 14.29 5.83 18.96
CA GLY A 134 15.66 5.55 18.56
C GLY A 134 16.62 5.50 19.74
N ASP A 135 17.82 4.98 19.50
CA ASP A 135 18.86 4.90 20.53
C ASP A 135 19.63 6.21 20.66
N SER A 136 19.65 7.01 19.61
CA SER A 136 20.48 8.20 19.48
C SER A 136 19.69 9.46 19.86
N LYS A 137 20.03 10.04 21.01
CA LYS A 137 19.41 11.31 21.46
C LYS A 137 19.92 12.48 20.61
N GLY A 138 18.97 13.24 20.06
CA GLY A 138 19.25 14.49 19.35
C GLY A 138 19.64 14.34 17.89
N GLN A 139 19.61 13.13 17.33
CA GLN A 139 19.80 12.91 15.90
C GLN A 139 18.48 12.96 15.12
N LEU A 140 18.59 13.19 13.81
CA LEU A 140 17.46 13.11 12.88
C LEU A 140 17.08 11.65 12.63
N ASN A 141 15.94 11.20 13.10
CA ASN A 141 15.45 9.85 12.84
C ASN A 141 14.85 9.77 11.43
N VAL A 142 15.53 9.08 10.54
CA VAL A 142 15.10 8.87 9.14
C VAL A 142 14.62 7.44 8.99
N LEU A 143 13.38 7.27 8.56
CA LEU A 143 12.79 5.96 8.34
C LEU A 143 12.84 5.61 6.85
N PHE A 144 13.32 4.40 6.55
CA PHE A 144 13.35 3.83 5.21
C PHE A 144 12.66 2.46 5.19
N PHE A 145 11.53 2.36 4.51
CA PHE A 145 10.93 1.05 4.23
C PHE A 145 11.54 0.48 2.96
N LEU A 146 12.14 -0.71 3.07
CA LEU A 146 12.67 -1.39 1.89
C LEU A 146 11.53 -1.72 0.91
N PRO A 147 11.63 -1.28 -0.34
CA PRO A 147 10.64 -1.55 -1.35
C PRO A 147 10.65 -3.03 -1.77
N LYS A 148 9.60 -3.46 -2.44
CA LYS A 148 9.58 -4.76 -3.11
C LYS A 148 10.39 -4.68 -4.40
N TRP A 149 11.43 -5.49 -4.51
CA TRP A 149 12.33 -5.47 -5.68
C TRP A 149 11.60 -5.76 -6.99
N ASN A 150 10.57 -6.59 -6.95
CA ASN A 150 9.74 -6.91 -8.12
C ASN A 150 8.81 -5.77 -8.57
N ASN A 151 8.80 -4.63 -7.90
CA ASN A 151 8.02 -3.45 -8.25
C ASN A 151 8.80 -2.47 -9.15
N PHE A 152 9.68 -2.98 -10.02
CA PHE A 152 10.51 -2.18 -10.93
C PHE A 152 11.49 -1.26 -10.21
N ILE A 153 12.01 -1.70 -9.07
CA ILE A 153 12.96 -0.96 -8.25
C ILE A 153 14.40 -1.41 -8.55
N ASP A 154 15.27 -0.43 -8.75
CA ASP A 154 16.71 -0.64 -8.91
C ASP A 154 17.36 -0.93 -7.55
N ARG A 155 17.64 -2.22 -7.31
CA ARG A 155 18.23 -2.68 -6.05
C ARG A 155 19.62 -2.11 -5.79
N ALA A 156 20.45 -2.04 -6.83
CA ALA A 156 21.84 -1.55 -6.68
C ALA A 156 21.84 -0.09 -6.27
N LYS A 157 21.10 0.76 -6.97
CA LYS A 157 20.97 2.18 -6.59
C LYS A 157 20.33 2.38 -5.22
N THR A 158 19.42 1.48 -4.81
CA THR A 158 18.83 1.54 -3.46
C THR A 158 19.90 1.27 -2.40
N LEU A 159 20.75 0.26 -2.60
CA LEU A 159 21.87 -0.02 -1.68
C LEU A 159 22.90 1.10 -1.64
N ASP A 160 23.17 1.74 -2.78
CA ASP A 160 24.05 2.91 -2.87
C ASP A 160 23.49 4.07 -2.03
N LEU A 161 22.18 4.36 -2.16
CA LEU A 161 21.52 5.38 -1.35
C LEU A 161 21.58 5.05 0.16
N LEU A 162 21.25 3.82 0.55
CA LEU A 162 21.31 3.39 1.95
C LEU A 162 22.74 3.52 2.51
N THR A 163 23.75 3.18 1.70
CA THR A 163 25.15 3.32 2.07
C THR A 163 25.55 4.79 2.23
N ALA A 164 25.11 5.66 1.33
CA ALA A 164 25.38 7.09 1.41
C ALA A 164 24.75 7.72 2.67
N LEU A 165 23.46 7.42 2.93
CA LEU A 165 22.76 7.88 4.13
C LEU A 165 23.37 7.31 5.41
N GLY A 166 23.76 6.03 5.41
CA GLY A 166 24.35 5.35 6.57
C GLY A 166 25.70 5.91 7.03
N ARG A 167 26.38 6.71 6.19
CA ARG A 167 27.64 7.40 6.52
C ARG A 167 27.45 8.76 7.19
N LEU A 168 26.20 9.26 7.27
CA LEU A 168 25.92 10.58 7.84
C LEU A 168 25.85 10.51 9.36
N ASN A 169 26.63 11.32 10.05
CA ASN A 169 26.74 11.28 11.52
C ASN A 169 25.61 12.03 12.25
N HIS A 170 24.82 12.82 11.54
CA HIS A 170 23.76 13.67 12.13
C HIS A 170 22.38 13.02 12.14
N LEU A 171 22.25 11.78 11.63
CA LEU A 171 21.00 11.05 11.59
C LEU A 171 21.12 9.63 12.16
N GLU A 172 19.97 9.03 12.48
CA GLU A 172 19.80 7.61 12.71
C GLU A 172 18.88 7.07 11.61
N LEU A 173 19.39 6.19 10.75
CA LEU A 173 18.67 5.60 9.62
C LEU A 173 18.01 4.28 10.03
N TRP A 174 16.72 4.32 10.24
CA TRP A 174 15.92 3.13 10.55
C TRP A 174 15.53 2.43 9.27
N ILE A 175 16.08 1.25 9.03
CA ILE A 175 15.75 0.44 7.85
C ILE A 175 14.86 -0.71 8.28
N ARG A 176 13.67 -0.81 7.68
CA ARG A 176 12.72 -1.89 7.92
C ARG A 176 12.41 -2.65 6.65
N GLU A 177 12.54 -3.97 6.69
CA GLU A 177 12.13 -4.86 5.61
C GLU A 177 10.60 -5.00 5.55
N HIS A 178 10.09 -5.29 4.36
CA HIS A 178 8.68 -5.63 4.21
C HIS A 178 8.38 -6.96 4.96
N PRO A 179 7.25 -7.07 5.69
CA PRO A 179 6.93 -8.27 6.48
C PRO A 179 6.86 -9.57 5.67
N ARG A 180 6.57 -9.48 4.36
CA ARG A 180 6.62 -10.63 3.47
C ARG A 180 8.06 -10.91 3.11
N LYS A 181 8.63 -11.91 3.75
CA LYS A 181 9.99 -12.41 3.43
C LYS A 181 10.10 -12.73 1.95
N ASN A 182 11.26 -12.49 1.37
CA ASN A 182 11.64 -12.71 -0.03
C ASN A 182 11.21 -11.65 -1.06
N GLU A 183 10.38 -10.67 -0.71
CA GLU A 183 10.00 -9.62 -1.66
C GLU A 183 10.90 -8.37 -1.56
N SER A 184 11.43 -8.07 -0.37
CA SER A 184 12.32 -6.93 -0.10
C SER A 184 13.54 -7.29 0.74
N SER A 185 13.85 -8.58 0.94
CA SER A 185 14.95 -9.00 1.81
C SER A 185 16.30 -8.63 1.24
N LEU A 186 17.17 -8.17 2.13
CA LEU A 186 18.61 -8.08 1.89
C LEU A 186 19.28 -9.39 2.32
N SER A 187 20.40 -9.72 1.69
CA SER A 187 21.24 -10.84 2.13
C SER A 187 21.93 -10.51 3.46
N ASP A 188 22.39 -11.54 4.17
CA ASP A 188 23.12 -11.36 5.42
C ASP A 188 24.38 -10.53 5.22
N ASP A 189 25.08 -10.66 4.08
CA ASP A 189 26.26 -9.85 3.73
C ASP A 189 25.92 -8.37 3.49
N GLU A 190 24.78 -8.10 2.84
CA GLU A 190 24.30 -6.72 2.64
C GLU A 190 23.91 -6.09 3.98
N TRP A 191 23.20 -6.84 4.83
CA TRP A 191 22.89 -6.39 6.18
C TRP A 191 24.13 -6.15 7.01
N PHE A 192 25.10 -7.07 6.98
CA PHE A 192 26.35 -6.89 7.70
C PHE A 192 27.04 -5.60 7.28
N ARG A 193 27.18 -5.37 5.97
CA ARG A 193 27.81 -4.13 5.45
C ARG A 193 27.07 -2.86 5.86
N LEU A 194 25.73 -2.87 5.80
CA LEU A 194 24.93 -1.72 6.21
C LEU A 194 25.02 -1.46 7.72
N CYS A 195 24.92 -2.49 8.55
CA CYS A 195 25.00 -2.36 10.01
C CYS A 195 26.37 -1.93 10.53
N MET A 196 27.42 -2.04 9.72
CA MET A 196 28.75 -1.46 10.05
C MET A 196 28.80 0.06 9.86
N LEU A 197 27.81 0.67 9.23
CA LEU A 197 27.74 2.12 9.05
C LEU A 197 27.17 2.79 10.31
N PRO A 198 27.75 3.94 10.74
CA PRO A 198 27.47 4.54 12.04
C PRO A 198 26.02 4.97 12.24
N ALA A 199 25.31 5.32 11.16
CA ALA A 199 23.94 5.81 11.25
C ALA A 199 22.88 4.70 11.09
N VAL A 200 23.25 3.49 10.68
CA VAL A 200 22.28 2.46 10.30
C VAL A 200 21.77 1.68 11.50
N ARG A 201 20.44 1.59 11.59
CA ARG A 201 19.75 0.72 12.52
C ARG A 201 18.77 -0.18 11.77
N ARG A 202 18.97 -1.49 11.84
CA ARG A 202 17.99 -2.46 11.39
C ARG A 202 16.80 -2.50 12.36
N VAL A 203 15.60 -2.30 11.85
CA VAL A 203 14.36 -2.41 12.64
C VAL A 203 13.73 -3.76 12.40
N ASP A 204 13.32 -4.42 13.49
CA ASP A 204 12.61 -5.70 13.40
C ASP A 204 11.30 -5.55 12.63
N SER A 205 11.02 -6.51 11.76
CA SER A 205 9.82 -6.52 10.91
C SER A 205 8.51 -6.64 11.72
N THR A 206 8.56 -7.04 12.99
CA THR A 206 7.41 -7.11 13.89
C THR A 206 7.02 -5.75 14.49
N VAL A 207 7.93 -4.76 14.43
CA VAL A 207 7.59 -3.40 14.89
C VAL A 207 6.55 -2.79 13.97
N ASP A 208 5.47 -2.29 14.56
CA ASP A 208 4.36 -1.69 13.81
C ASP A 208 4.81 -0.45 13.02
N SER A 209 4.39 -0.36 11.76
CA SER A 209 4.69 0.77 10.88
C SER A 209 4.20 2.11 11.44
N VAL A 210 3.03 2.10 12.11
CA VAL A 210 2.45 3.29 12.74
C VAL A 210 3.37 3.86 13.80
N ARG A 211 3.97 2.99 14.62
CA ARG A 211 4.92 3.39 15.67
C ARG A 211 6.19 4.01 15.08
N LEU A 212 6.69 3.44 13.99
CA LEU A 212 7.87 3.93 13.29
C LEU A 212 7.63 5.30 12.68
N ILE A 213 6.51 5.48 11.95
CA ILE A 213 6.15 6.77 11.35
C ILE A 213 5.95 7.83 12.44
N LYS A 214 5.29 7.47 13.55
CA LYS A 214 5.12 8.41 14.67
C LYS A 214 6.44 8.85 15.27
N GLY A 215 7.42 7.95 15.35
CA GLY A 215 8.74 8.20 15.95
C GLY A 215 9.77 8.83 15.01
N CYS A 216 9.61 8.71 13.69
CA CYS A 216 10.56 9.32 12.76
C CYS A 216 10.34 10.83 12.59
N HIS A 217 11.39 11.53 12.16
CA HIS A 217 11.33 12.93 11.74
C HIS A 217 11.04 13.06 10.25
N LEU A 218 11.52 12.09 9.46
CA LEU A 218 11.44 12.08 8.00
C LEU A 218 11.24 10.64 7.52
N LEU A 219 10.42 10.47 6.47
CA LEU A 219 10.26 9.20 5.76
C LEU A 219 10.89 9.26 4.37
N ILE A 220 11.67 8.25 4.01
CA ILE A 220 12.07 7.99 2.62
C ILE A 220 11.29 6.76 2.15
N GLU A 221 10.53 6.91 1.08
CA GLU A 221 9.61 5.87 0.62
C GLU A 221 9.56 5.82 -0.91
N ILE A 222 9.37 4.60 -1.44
CA ILE A 222 9.26 4.37 -2.87
C ILE A 222 7.95 3.62 -3.12
N GLU A 223 6.92 4.37 -3.52
CA GLU A 223 5.66 3.83 -4.02
C GLU A 223 4.82 2.97 -3.04
N SER A 224 4.88 3.24 -1.74
CA SER A 224 3.99 2.60 -0.77
C SER A 224 2.91 3.56 -0.26
N SER A 225 1.73 3.04 0.01
CA SER A 225 0.64 3.80 0.63
C SER A 225 0.97 4.34 2.04
N ILE A 226 2.06 3.88 2.63
CA ILE A 226 2.57 4.36 3.91
C ILE A 226 3.03 5.84 3.84
N ALA A 227 3.40 6.31 2.63
CA ALA A 227 3.68 7.72 2.40
C ALA A 227 2.45 8.61 2.69
N ILE A 228 1.25 8.11 2.40
CA ILE A 228 0.00 8.84 2.69
C ILE A 228 -0.17 9.01 4.20
N ASP A 229 0.04 7.95 4.98
CA ASP A 229 0.00 8.01 6.45
C ASP A 229 0.99 9.06 6.97
N ALA A 230 2.23 9.05 6.48
CA ALA A 230 3.27 9.97 6.90
C ALA A 230 2.90 11.44 6.58
N VAL A 231 2.46 11.71 5.35
CA VAL A 231 2.02 13.06 4.93
C VAL A 231 0.85 13.56 5.79
N MET A 232 -0.14 12.69 6.04
CA MET A 232 -1.29 13.05 6.87
C MET A 232 -0.94 13.31 8.34
N LEU A 233 0.20 12.78 8.80
CA LEU A 233 0.76 13.06 10.14
C LEU A 233 1.73 14.25 10.15
N GLY A 234 1.81 14.99 9.05
CA GLY A 234 2.73 16.13 8.92
C GLY A 234 4.20 15.74 8.89
N LYS A 235 4.53 14.48 8.55
CA LYS A 235 5.92 14.04 8.38
C LYS A 235 6.39 14.38 6.97
N PRO A 236 7.56 15.00 6.79
CA PRO A 236 8.17 15.15 5.49
C PRO A 236 8.41 13.78 4.83
N VAL A 237 8.12 13.67 3.55
CA VAL A 237 8.34 12.45 2.76
C VAL A 237 9.23 12.78 1.56
N ILE A 238 10.32 12.03 1.41
CA ILE A 238 11.19 12.06 0.23
C ILE A 238 10.91 10.80 -0.59
N MET A 239 10.68 10.98 -1.88
CA MET A 239 10.50 9.89 -2.84
C MET A 239 11.63 9.92 -3.88
N PRO A 240 12.63 9.03 -3.77
CA PRO A 240 13.76 8.95 -4.71
C PRO A 240 13.30 8.30 -6.03
N ARG A 241 12.72 9.10 -6.92
CA ARG A 241 12.12 8.63 -8.18
C ARG A 241 13.09 7.92 -9.12
N TYR A 242 14.39 8.22 -9.04
CA TYR A 242 15.44 7.56 -9.85
C TYR A 242 15.66 6.09 -9.49
N LEU A 243 15.14 5.63 -8.36
CA LEU A 243 15.23 4.22 -7.94
C LEU A 243 14.17 3.35 -8.61
N GLN A 244 13.16 3.95 -9.21
CA GLN A 244 12.08 3.23 -9.87
C GLN A 244 12.09 3.49 -11.37
N ASP A 245 11.64 2.50 -12.15
CA ASP A 245 11.46 2.66 -13.59
C ASP A 245 10.55 3.87 -13.89
N GLN A 246 11.01 4.75 -14.76
CA GLN A 246 10.32 6.01 -15.10
C GLN A 246 8.99 5.79 -15.84
N SER A 247 8.76 4.62 -16.41
CA SER A 247 7.48 4.26 -17.04
C SER A 247 6.34 4.06 -16.02
N VAL A 248 6.68 3.88 -14.74
CA VAL A 248 5.70 3.75 -13.66
C VAL A 248 5.24 5.13 -13.21
N ILE A 249 3.95 5.42 -13.37
CA ILE A 249 3.33 6.66 -12.88
C ILE A 249 2.68 6.38 -11.52
N SER A 250 3.16 7.05 -10.50
CA SER A 250 2.62 6.95 -9.13
C SER A 250 1.62 8.08 -8.84
N ARG A 251 0.60 7.77 -8.03
CA ARG A 251 -0.30 8.80 -7.48
C ARG A 251 0.43 9.84 -6.63
N LEU A 252 1.56 9.44 -6.04
CA LEU A 252 2.41 10.34 -5.24
C LEU A 252 3.12 11.38 -6.11
N ASP A 253 3.25 11.13 -7.43
CA ASP A 253 3.94 12.04 -8.36
C ASP A 253 3.25 13.41 -8.48
N SER A 254 1.96 13.49 -8.22
CA SER A 254 1.18 14.74 -8.26
C SER A 254 1.13 15.51 -6.94
N SER A 255 1.74 14.99 -5.87
CA SER A 255 1.66 15.58 -4.54
C SER A 255 2.74 16.62 -4.30
N GLU A 256 2.35 17.83 -3.89
CA GLU A 256 3.27 18.89 -3.42
C GLU A 256 3.83 18.62 -2.01
N SER A 257 3.15 17.74 -1.24
CA SER A 257 3.56 17.34 0.10
C SER A 257 4.65 16.26 0.11
N ILE A 258 5.17 15.88 -1.06
CA ILE A 258 6.22 14.87 -1.23
C ILE A 258 7.35 15.45 -2.07
N LEU A 259 8.56 15.44 -1.52
CA LEU A 259 9.75 15.84 -2.26
C LEU A 259 10.25 14.68 -3.14
N ARG A 260 10.22 14.88 -4.45
CA ARG A 260 10.79 13.93 -5.40
C ARG A 260 12.23 14.28 -5.69
N THR A 261 13.11 13.31 -5.65
CA THR A 261 14.53 13.48 -5.96
C THR A 261 14.91 12.64 -7.18
N VAL A 262 15.86 13.14 -7.97
CA VAL A 262 16.23 12.57 -9.28
C VAL A 262 17.57 11.82 -9.26
N ASN A 263 18.30 11.90 -8.15
CA ASN A 263 19.55 11.17 -7.94
C ASN A 263 19.88 11.03 -6.45
N CYS A 264 20.90 10.22 -6.15
CA CYS A 264 21.34 9.93 -4.79
C CYS A 264 21.82 11.19 -4.05
N GLU A 265 22.60 12.04 -4.70
CA GLU A 265 23.16 13.26 -4.11
C GLU A 265 22.06 14.23 -3.68
N GLU A 266 21.05 14.43 -4.52
CA GLU A 266 19.89 15.26 -4.18
C GLU A 266 19.11 14.69 -2.99
N THR A 267 18.92 13.37 -2.95
CA THR A 267 18.25 12.71 -1.82
C THR A 267 19.03 12.94 -0.53
N VAL A 268 20.34 12.71 -0.55
CA VAL A 268 21.22 12.90 0.63
C VAL A 268 21.19 14.36 1.09
N ARG A 269 21.26 15.34 0.17
CA ARG A 269 21.18 16.78 0.52
C ARG A 269 19.83 17.17 1.11
N ALA A 270 18.75 16.53 0.68
CA ALA A 270 17.42 16.81 1.19
C ALA A 270 17.17 16.27 2.61
N VAL A 271 17.97 15.33 3.08
CA VAL A 271 17.83 14.76 4.42
C VAL A 271 18.44 15.72 5.46
N THR A 272 17.65 16.69 5.88
CA THR A 272 18.04 17.72 6.87
C THR A 272 16.95 17.91 7.91
N PRO A 273 17.29 18.35 9.15
CA PRO A 273 16.30 18.68 10.18
C PRO A 273 15.34 19.80 9.75
N ASP A 274 15.79 20.67 8.85
CA ASP A 274 15.05 21.86 8.43
C ASP A 274 14.12 21.59 7.22
N LEU A 275 14.08 20.35 6.70
CA LEU A 275 13.19 20.02 5.60
C LEU A 275 11.73 20.22 6.01
N LYS A 276 11.10 21.21 5.40
CA LYS A 276 9.68 21.49 5.56
C LYS A 276 9.01 21.31 4.20
N LEU A 277 7.97 20.50 4.19
CA LEU A 277 7.12 20.34 3.02
C LEU A 277 5.74 20.93 3.33
N PRO A 278 4.98 21.35 2.30
CA PRO A 278 3.61 21.80 2.49
C PRO A 278 2.78 20.73 3.21
N THR A 279 1.92 21.16 4.11
CA THR A 279 0.87 20.29 4.66
C THR A 279 0.00 19.79 3.51
N TYR A 280 -0.56 18.60 3.67
CA TYR A 280 -1.44 18.05 2.63
C TYR A 280 -2.65 18.97 2.39
N SER A 281 -2.99 19.12 1.12
CA SER A 281 -4.13 19.91 0.66
C SER A 281 -5.39 19.04 0.50
N GLN A 282 -6.54 19.68 0.29
CA GLN A 282 -7.77 18.98 -0.11
C GLN A 282 -7.55 18.16 -1.40
N THR A 283 -6.78 18.70 -2.35
CA THR A 283 -6.39 17.99 -3.58
C THR A 283 -5.60 16.70 -3.28
N PHE A 284 -4.72 16.73 -2.28
CA PHE A 284 -4.03 15.51 -1.84
C PHE A 284 -5.01 14.48 -1.28
N LEU A 285 -5.95 14.91 -0.43
CA LEU A 285 -6.97 14.02 0.12
C LEU A 285 -7.80 13.37 -0.97
N GLU A 286 -8.23 14.10 -1.97
CA GLU A 286 -9.08 13.59 -3.06
C GLU A 286 -8.30 12.72 -4.05
N ASN A 287 -7.16 13.19 -4.55
CA ASN A 287 -6.44 12.56 -5.64
C ASN A 287 -5.46 11.47 -5.19
N VAL A 288 -4.88 11.59 -4.01
CA VAL A 288 -3.89 10.65 -3.49
C VAL A 288 -4.52 9.71 -2.45
N ALA A 289 -5.13 10.27 -1.41
CA ALA A 289 -5.74 9.49 -0.33
C ALA A 289 -7.14 8.95 -0.68
N ALA A 290 -7.70 9.31 -1.82
CA ALA A 290 -9.04 8.92 -2.27
C ALA A 290 -10.16 9.29 -1.29
N GLN A 291 -10.00 10.40 -0.58
CA GLN A 291 -11.06 10.94 0.25
C GLN A 291 -12.07 11.70 -0.61
N ARG A 292 -13.36 11.56 -0.29
CA ARG A 292 -14.41 12.37 -0.89
C ARG A 292 -14.53 13.69 -0.14
N SER A 293 -15.08 14.70 -0.81
CA SER A 293 -15.42 15.99 -0.18
C SER A 293 -16.45 15.86 0.94
N SER A 294 -17.29 14.81 0.92
CA SER A 294 -18.17 14.40 2.02
C SER A 294 -17.49 13.32 2.86
N ASP A 295 -17.93 13.12 4.09
CA ASP A 295 -17.44 12.07 4.97
C ASP A 295 -17.48 10.69 4.26
N THR A 296 -16.28 10.15 3.99
CA THR A 296 -16.13 8.87 3.28
C THR A 296 -16.73 7.73 4.10
N THR A 297 -16.66 7.78 5.43
CA THR A 297 -17.23 6.76 6.31
C THR A 297 -18.75 6.73 6.22
N GLU A 298 -19.40 7.88 6.27
CA GLU A 298 -20.86 7.99 6.09
C GLU A 298 -21.30 7.52 4.70
N PHE A 299 -20.48 7.79 3.67
CA PHE A 299 -20.76 7.30 2.33
C PHE A 299 -20.71 5.76 2.27
N TYR A 300 -19.72 5.11 2.92
CA TYR A 300 -19.64 3.67 3.02
C TYR A 300 -20.87 3.10 3.72
N ASP A 301 -21.27 3.65 4.86
CA ASP A 301 -22.44 3.21 5.62
C ASP A 301 -23.70 3.25 4.78
N ARG A 302 -23.95 4.37 4.09
CA ARG A 302 -25.13 4.48 3.19
C ARG A 302 -25.12 3.44 2.07
N ARG A 303 -23.97 3.16 1.46
CA ARG A 303 -23.84 2.16 0.40
C ARG A 303 -24.07 0.75 0.92
N LEU A 304 -23.51 0.40 2.05
CA LEU A 304 -23.69 -0.92 2.68
C LEU A 304 -25.17 -1.14 3.05
N ILE A 305 -25.81 -0.16 3.66
CA ILE A 305 -27.24 -0.21 3.98
C ILE A 305 -28.08 -0.39 2.71
N GLY A 306 -27.76 0.35 1.64
CA GLY A 306 -28.47 0.24 0.37
C GLY A 306 -28.36 -1.13 -0.28
N LEU A 307 -27.18 -1.76 -0.23
CA LEU A 307 -26.99 -3.13 -0.74
C LEU A 307 -27.77 -4.16 0.05
N ALA A 308 -27.75 -4.08 1.39
CA ALA A 308 -28.51 -5.00 2.22
C ALA A 308 -30.02 -4.92 1.99
N ARG A 309 -30.58 -3.73 1.88
CA ARG A 309 -32.03 -3.53 1.58
C ARG A 309 -32.44 -4.13 0.24
N LYS A 310 -31.68 -3.87 -0.83
CA LYS A 310 -31.96 -4.42 -2.17
C LYS A 310 -32.02 -5.95 -2.19
N THR A 311 -31.25 -6.61 -1.35
CA THR A 311 -31.24 -8.07 -1.26
C THR A 311 -32.44 -8.59 -0.49
N THR A 312 -32.85 -7.88 0.57
CA THR A 312 -34.06 -8.23 1.35
C THR A 312 -35.32 -8.10 0.48
N ASP A 313 -35.45 -7.03 -0.30
CA ASP A 313 -36.61 -6.80 -1.16
C ASP A 313 -36.73 -7.86 -2.27
N LYS A 314 -35.62 -8.31 -2.85
CA LYS A 314 -35.63 -9.42 -3.83
C LYS A 314 -36.11 -10.73 -3.24
N ASN A 315 -35.79 -11.01 -1.99
CA ASN A 315 -36.20 -12.24 -1.31
C ASN A 315 -37.67 -12.22 -0.88
N LEU A 316 -38.26 -11.04 -0.72
CA LEU A 316 -39.71 -10.88 -0.42
C LEU A 316 -40.57 -11.01 -1.67
N MET A 317 -39.97 -10.88 -2.86
CA MET A 317 -40.67 -10.98 -4.15
C MET A 317 -40.47 -12.34 -4.86
N ALA A 318 -39.62 -13.20 -4.36
CA ALA A 318 -39.37 -14.55 -4.84
C ALA A 318 -40.09 -15.61 -3.99
#